data_f32742d37569e651b9779a5d9014c543
#
_entry.id   f32742d37569e651b9779a5d9014c543
#
_cell.length_a   1.000
_cell.length_b   1.000
_cell.length_c   1.000
_cell.angle_alpha   90.00
_cell.angle_beta   90.00
_cell.angle_gamma   90.00
#
_symmetry.space_group_name_H-M   'P 1'
#
loop_
_entity.id
_entity.type
_entity.pdbx_description
1 polymer ?
#
loop_
_entity_poly.entity_id
_entity_poly.type
_entity_poly.pdbx_seq_one_letter_code
_entity_poly.pdbx_strand_id
1 'polypeptide(L)'
;MSTIQFVILILVTIVLLPLSLGEAGGLANMADKMPEHMTWFNGPKGNAFWLIVFYVMSIIKQNENWTFIQKFYCVRDEKAARNIGLFTALLFLVSIPVFLLPTVAAPLIIPGLENPEMSYVVLSVKLLPVGIMGIMFSSLFASTMSTLNAEFNVLSGVVTHDIYLRLFNPKATDRQMLKVARIGTVVIGVAITLGAIAINGTGVFEINKLFSGLMAIPLGIPLILGVITNRPRGNAAVLTIVLGVCIGVIVNLVPGLSWEMGTLIEILLCLLLYFFPYPERSTEEKKEELDGFFKQLSTPIREEDKPVITPQYKKVLSSLFIFSFVVAGVLFCTISLPSLKTMGGKYSFIAGGACFVLAAVLWLVKKVRKASKQN
;
A
#
# COMPACT_ATOMS: atom_id res chain seq x y z
N MET A 1 -0.02 7.40 -15.77
CA MET A 1 -1.36 7.61 -15.21
C MET A 1 -1.34 7.77 -13.70
N SER A 2 -0.73 6.87 -12.95
CA SER A 2 -0.67 6.92 -11.46
C SER A 2 -0.15 8.23 -10.85
N THR A 3 0.79 8.93 -11.51
CA THR A 3 1.32 10.22 -11.01
C THR A 3 0.26 11.33 -11.04
N ILE A 4 -0.53 11.42 -12.11
CA ILE A 4 -1.63 12.41 -12.21
C ILE A 4 -2.68 12.12 -11.15
N GLN A 5 -3.08 10.86 -11.00
CA GLN A 5 -4.05 10.41 -9.99
C GLN A 5 -3.59 10.76 -8.57
N PHE A 6 -2.34 10.47 -8.26
CA PHE A 6 -1.73 10.80 -6.97
C PHE A 6 -1.77 12.30 -6.69
N VAL A 7 -1.38 13.14 -7.65
CA VAL A 7 -1.45 14.59 -7.52
C VAL A 7 -2.89 15.07 -7.28
N ILE A 8 -3.84 14.54 -8.04
CA ILE A 8 -5.25 14.91 -7.89
C ILE A 8 -5.79 14.49 -6.51
N LEU A 9 -5.52 13.27 -6.06
CA LEU A 9 -5.97 12.80 -4.75
C LEU A 9 -5.42 13.65 -3.60
N ILE A 10 -4.12 13.99 -3.65
CA ILE A 10 -3.51 14.88 -2.65
C ILE A 10 -4.19 16.26 -2.66
N LEU A 11 -4.41 16.82 -3.84
CA LEU A 11 -5.05 18.13 -3.96
C LEU A 11 -6.47 18.15 -3.42
N VAL A 12 -7.27 17.14 -3.75
CA VAL A 12 -8.61 16.99 -3.19
C VAL A 12 -8.55 16.93 -1.66
N THR A 13 -7.63 16.15 -1.12
CA THR A 13 -7.50 16.00 0.33
C THR A 13 -7.01 17.29 1.00
N ILE A 14 -6.09 18.02 0.36
CA ILE A 14 -5.65 19.34 0.83
C ILE A 14 -6.81 20.35 0.86
N VAL A 15 -7.77 20.24 -0.05
CA VAL A 15 -8.99 21.05 -0.02
C VAL A 15 -9.97 20.55 1.04
N LEU A 16 -10.16 19.25 1.16
CA LEU A 16 -11.10 18.64 2.11
C LEU A 16 -10.68 18.88 3.57
N LEU A 17 -9.38 18.86 3.86
CA LEU A 17 -8.85 19.02 5.21
C LEU A 17 -9.28 20.33 5.89
N PRO A 18 -9.01 21.51 5.34
CA PRO A 18 -9.45 22.76 5.98
C PRO A 18 -10.97 22.92 6.02
N LEU A 19 -11.70 22.36 5.04
CA LEU A 19 -13.16 22.38 5.05
C LEU A 19 -13.71 21.52 6.20
N SER A 20 -13.18 20.31 6.38
CA SER A 20 -13.61 19.43 7.47
C SER A 20 -13.24 19.98 8.84
N LEU A 21 -12.04 20.52 9.00
CA LEU A 21 -11.62 21.15 10.26
C LEU A 21 -12.44 22.40 10.58
N GLY A 22 -12.75 23.23 9.57
CA GLY A 22 -13.60 24.41 9.74
C GLY A 22 -15.01 24.05 10.21
N GLU A 23 -15.62 23.07 9.56
CA GLU A 23 -16.97 22.58 9.91
C GLU A 23 -17.01 21.88 11.29
N ALA A 24 -15.93 21.19 11.67
CA ALA A 24 -15.80 20.58 13.00
C ALA A 24 -15.53 21.60 14.13
N GLY A 25 -15.34 22.88 13.83
CA GLY A 25 -14.99 23.92 14.81
C GLY A 25 -13.51 23.95 15.20
N GLY A 26 -12.62 23.35 14.37
CA GLY A 26 -11.18 23.31 14.55
C GLY A 26 -10.68 22.17 15.43
N LEU A 27 -9.36 22.00 15.47
CA LEU A 27 -8.70 20.93 16.25
C LEU A 27 -8.98 21.04 17.76
N ALA A 28 -9.10 22.26 18.30
CA ALA A 28 -9.40 22.46 19.72
C ALA A 28 -10.79 21.91 20.10
N ASN A 29 -11.81 22.18 19.28
CA ASN A 29 -13.15 21.66 19.49
C ASN A 29 -13.21 20.12 19.32
N MET A 30 -12.43 19.57 18.38
CA MET A 30 -12.29 18.11 18.22
C MET A 30 -11.64 17.47 19.46
N ALA A 31 -10.57 18.08 19.99
CA ALA A 31 -9.90 17.58 21.19
C ALA A 31 -10.80 17.62 22.44
N ASP A 32 -11.64 18.65 22.56
CA ASP A 32 -12.60 18.82 23.66
C ASP A 32 -13.76 17.82 23.58
N LYS A 33 -14.36 17.68 22.39
CA LYS A 33 -15.55 16.83 22.19
C LYS A 33 -15.26 15.37 21.93
N MET A 34 -14.06 15.05 21.42
CA MET A 34 -13.65 13.69 21.06
C MET A 34 -12.21 13.41 21.52
N PRO A 35 -11.90 13.50 22.83
CA PRO A 35 -10.56 13.28 23.34
C PRO A 35 -10.01 11.88 22.98
N GLU A 36 -10.90 10.88 22.92
CA GLU A 36 -10.54 9.52 22.57
C GLU A 36 -9.96 9.38 21.16
N HIS A 37 -10.45 10.16 20.21
CA HIS A 37 -9.96 10.16 18.81
C HIS A 37 -8.67 10.97 18.61
N MET A 38 -8.28 11.78 19.60
CA MET A 38 -7.10 12.65 19.51
C MET A 38 -5.88 12.10 20.25
N THR A 39 -5.91 10.82 20.63
CA THR A 39 -4.80 10.15 21.30
C THR A 39 -4.09 9.17 20.37
N TRP A 40 -2.75 9.11 20.47
CA TRP A 40 -1.92 8.27 19.59
C TRP A 40 -1.97 6.77 19.91
N PHE A 41 -2.34 6.42 21.13
CA PHE A 41 -2.27 5.04 21.64
C PHE A 41 -3.63 4.48 22.06
N ASN A 42 -4.69 4.98 21.46
CA ASN A 42 -6.03 4.55 21.77
C ASN A 42 -6.54 3.60 20.69
N GLY A 43 -6.45 2.30 20.94
CA GLY A 43 -7.11 1.29 20.10
C GLY A 43 -8.63 1.26 20.33
N PRO A 44 -9.37 0.39 19.63
CA PRO A 44 -10.79 0.21 19.85
C PRO A 44 -11.10 0.01 21.35
N LYS A 45 -12.06 0.76 21.89
CA LYS A 45 -12.45 0.76 23.32
C LYS A 45 -11.30 1.12 24.28
N GLY A 46 -10.33 1.93 23.85
CA GLY A 46 -9.20 2.33 24.70
C GLY A 46 -8.10 1.27 24.86
N ASN A 47 -8.10 0.21 24.05
CA ASN A 47 -7.18 -0.92 24.18
C ASN A 47 -5.86 -0.67 23.44
N ALA A 48 -4.84 -0.17 24.16
CA ALA A 48 -3.50 0.03 23.62
C ALA A 48 -2.82 -1.28 23.18
N PHE A 49 -3.11 -2.40 23.84
CA PHE A 49 -2.58 -3.71 23.47
C PHE A 49 -3.07 -4.15 22.09
N TRP A 50 -4.36 -3.92 21.79
CA TRP A 50 -4.93 -4.15 20.47
C TRP A 50 -4.10 -3.44 19.38
N LEU A 51 -3.73 -2.20 19.63
CA LEU A 51 -2.99 -1.36 18.69
C LEU A 51 -1.58 -1.93 18.43
N ILE A 52 -0.89 -2.39 19.47
CA ILE A 52 0.43 -3.01 19.36
C ILE A 52 0.35 -4.26 18.48
N VAL A 53 -0.61 -5.15 18.75
CA VAL A 53 -0.81 -6.38 17.97
C VAL A 53 -1.16 -6.07 16.51
N PHE A 54 -2.03 -5.08 16.29
CA PHE A 54 -2.40 -4.63 14.95
C PHE A 54 -1.19 -4.11 14.15
N TYR A 55 -0.30 -3.33 14.78
CA TYR A 55 0.91 -2.87 14.11
C TYR A 55 1.89 -4.00 13.83
N VAL A 56 2.09 -4.94 14.76
CA VAL A 56 2.96 -6.11 14.53
C VAL A 56 2.43 -6.94 13.35
N MET A 57 1.14 -7.25 13.33
CA MET A 57 0.50 -7.93 12.20
C MET A 57 0.67 -7.15 10.90
N SER A 58 0.47 -5.84 10.93
CA SER A 58 0.61 -4.99 9.74
C SER A 58 2.05 -4.96 9.23
N ILE A 59 3.05 -4.96 10.11
CA ILE A 59 4.46 -5.06 9.73
C ILE A 59 4.72 -6.39 9.02
N ILE A 60 4.26 -7.52 9.56
CA ILE A 60 4.40 -8.83 8.94
C ILE A 60 3.77 -8.81 7.54
N LYS A 61 2.50 -8.39 7.44
CA LYS A 61 1.74 -8.31 6.18
C LYS A 61 2.42 -7.45 5.12
N GLN A 62 2.97 -6.29 5.47
CA GLN A 62 3.60 -5.41 4.50
C GLN A 62 4.94 -5.95 3.98
N ASN A 63 5.65 -6.73 4.79
CA ASN A 63 6.93 -7.32 4.41
C ASN A 63 6.80 -8.61 3.60
N GLU A 64 5.62 -9.23 3.52
CA GLU A 64 5.36 -10.38 2.63
C GLU A 64 4.82 -9.96 1.26
N ASN A 65 4.40 -8.72 1.08
CA ASN A 65 3.74 -8.26 -0.13
C ASN A 65 4.73 -8.12 -1.31
N TRP A 66 4.65 -9.04 -2.27
CA TRP A 66 5.50 -9.06 -3.45
C TRP A 66 5.42 -7.81 -4.32
N THR A 67 4.27 -7.16 -4.37
CA THR A 67 4.08 -5.92 -5.13
C THR A 67 4.91 -4.78 -4.55
N PHE A 68 5.11 -4.74 -3.23
CA PHE A 68 6.04 -3.80 -2.60
C PHE A 68 7.49 -4.22 -2.77
N ILE A 69 7.80 -5.50 -2.58
CA ILE A 69 9.16 -6.05 -2.69
C ILE A 69 9.72 -5.82 -4.10
N GLN A 70 8.93 -6.03 -5.16
CA GLN A 70 9.32 -5.77 -6.54
C GLN A 70 9.90 -4.36 -6.77
N LYS A 71 9.40 -3.34 -6.06
CA LYS A 71 9.87 -1.97 -6.20
C LYS A 71 11.32 -1.79 -5.76
N PHE A 72 11.77 -2.62 -4.81
CA PHE A 72 13.16 -2.62 -4.34
C PHE A 72 14.12 -3.34 -5.31
N TYR A 73 13.65 -4.30 -6.10
CA TYR A 73 14.46 -4.94 -7.14
C TYR A 73 14.67 -4.06 -8.38
N CYS A 74 13.81 -3.06 -8.58
CA CYS A 74 13.90 -2.16 -9.74
C CYS A 74 14.89 -1.00 -9.54
N VAL A 75 15.63 -0.96 -8.43
CA VAL A 75 16.57 0.12 -8.13
C VAL A 75 18.01 -0.29 -8.39
N ARG A 76 18.89 0.70 -8.49
CA ARG A 76 20.28 0.54 -8.93
C ARG A 76 21.15 -0.23 -7.94
N ASP A 77 21.00 0.06 -6.65
CA ASP A 77 21.84 -0.46 -5.58
C ASP A 77 21.11 -0.42 -4.23
N GLU A 78 21.71 -1.03 -3.21
CA GLU A 78 21.16 -1.13 -1.87
C GLU A 78 20.94 0.26 -1.23
N LYS A 79 21.83 1.21 -1.52
CA LYS A 79 21.71 2.60 -1.06
C LYS A 79 20.49 3.29 -1.66
N ALA A 80 20.21 3.04 -2.94
CA ALA A 80 19.01 3.55 -3.59
C ALA A 80 17.75 2.89 -3.02
N ALA A 81 17.77 1.57 -2.76
CA ALA A 81 16.68 0.85 -2.10
C ALA A 81 16.38 1.42 -0.72
N ARG A 82 17.40 1.59 0.13
CA ARG A 82 17.26 2.21 1.45
C ARG A 82 16.68 3.63 1.37
N ASN A 83 17.20 4.45 0.46
CA ASN A 83 16.73 5.83 0.31
C ASN A 83 15.27 5.90 -0.14
N ILE A 84 14.83 5.00 -1.02
CA ILE A 84 13.41 4.90 -1.42
C ILE A 84 12.57 4.49 -0.22
N GLY A 85 12.99 3.50 0.57
CA GLY A 85 12.28 3.09 1.77
C GLY A 85 12.12 4.24 2.77
N LEU A 86 13.20 4.96 3.08
CA LEU A 86 13.17 6.11 4.00
C LEU A 86 12.30 7.27 3.44
N PHE A 87 12.40 7.55 2.15
CA PHE A 87 11.58 8.59 1.52
C PHE A 87 10.09 8.22 1.53
N THR A 88 9.77 6.95 1.27
CA THR A 88 8.39 6.45 1.34
C THR A 88 7.85 6.52 2.77
N ALA A 89 8.66 6.14 3.77
CA ALA A 89 8.28 6.26 5.18
C ALA A 89 7.99 7.71 5.57
N LEU A 90 8.84 8.66 5.13
CA LEU A 90 8.62 10.09 5.36
C LEU A 90 7.34 10.59 4.67
N LEU A 91 7.10 10.16 3.43
CA LEU A 91 5.85 10.50 2.73
C LEU A 91 4.63 9.98 3.47
N PHE A 92 4.64 8.75 3.98
CA PHE A 92 3.54 8.21 4.76
C PHE A 92 3.34 8.96 6.08
N LEU A 93 4.42 9.32 6.77
CA LEU A 93 4.34 10.10 8.01
C LEU A 93 3.61 11.43 7.81
N VAL A 94 3.77 12.06 6.66
CA VAL A 94 3.09 13.33 6.32
C VAL A 94 1.71 13.10 5.72
N SER A 95 1.57 12.14 4.80
CA SER A 95 0.33 11.95 4.04
C SER A 95 -0.77 11.30 4.87
N ILE A 96 -0.45 10.34 5.75
CA ILE A 96 -1.46 9.64 6.55
C ILE A 96 -2.29 10.61 7.41
N PRO A 97 -1.70 11.52 8.21
CA PRO A 97 -2.49 12.52 8.94
C PRO A 97 -3.35 13.40 8.02
N VAL A 98 -2.80 13.81 6.88
CA VAL A 98 -3.54 14.66 5.91
C VAL A 98 -4.77 13.94 5.36
N PHE A 99 -4.66 12.64 5.06
CA PHE A 99 -5.77 11.83 4.55
C PHE A 99 -6.77 11.43 5.64
N LEU A 100 -6.31 11.13 6.85
CA LEU A 100 -7.16 10.60 7.91
C LEU A 100 -7.83 11.69 8.76
N LEU A 101 -7.20 12.84 8.95
CA LEU A 101 -7.74 13.89 9.83
C LEU A 101 -9.15 14.37 9.42
N PRO A 102 -9.49 14.51 8.12
CA PRO A 102 -10.87 14.76 7.71
C PRO A 102 -11.86 13.72 8.23
N THR A 103 -11.50 12.43 8.16
CA THR A 103 -12.38 11.34 8.59
C THR A 103 -12.53 11.27 10.11
N VAL A 104 -11.49 11.65 10.86
CA VAL A 104 -11.57 11.80 12.32
C VAL A 104 -12.58 12.89 12.71
N ALA A 105 -12.74 13.94 11.92
CA ALA A 105 -13.74 14.98 12.13
C ALA A 105 -15.19 14.56 11.81
N ALA A 106 -15.37 13.44 11.10
CA ALA A 106 -16.68 13.02 10.60
C ALA A 106 -17.77 12.87 11.66
N PRO A 107 -17.55 12.31 12.86
CA PRO A 107 -18.59 12.19 13.87
C PRO A 107 -19.18 13.52 14.34
N LEU A 108 -18.39 14.60 14.34
CA LEU A 108 -18.86 15.96 14.66
C LEU A 108 -19.67 16.60 13.53
N ILE A 109 -19.32 16.28 12.29
CA ILE A 109 -19.92 16.88 11.09
C ILE A 109 -21.19 16.13 10.67
N ILE A 110 -21.19 14.81 10.87
CA ILE A 110 -22.25 13.88 10.48
C ILE A 110 -22.56 12.96 11.65
N PRO A 111 -23.31 13.46 12.66
CA PRO A 111 -23.71 12.63 13.79
C PRO A 111 -24.58 11.44 13.32
N GLY A 112 -24.32 10.25 13.88
CA GLY A 112 -25.13 9.06 13.57
C GLY A 112 -24.78 8.39 12.25
N LEU A 113 -23.58 8.57 11.71
CA LEU A 113 -23.12 7.83 10.54
C LEU A 113 -23.06 6.34 10.85
N GLU A 114 -23.94 5.54 10.22
CA GLU A 114 -24.08 4.10 10.46
C GLU A 114 -22.80 3.32 10.13
N ASN A 115 -22.13 3.67 9.05
CA ASN A 115 -20.91 3.00 8.63
C ASN A 115 -19.71 3.96 8.65
N PRO A 116 -18.80 3.85 9.63
CA PRO A 116 -17.61 4.69 9.74
C PRO A 116 -16.68 4.62 8.52
N GLU A 117 -16.65 3.50 7.80
CA GLU A 117 -15.83 3.33 6.59
C GLU A 117 -16.26 4.27 5.45
N MET A 118 -17.50 4.73 5.47
CA MET A 118 -18.02 5.70 4.50
C MET A 118 -17.69 7.16 4.83
N SER A 119 -17.04 7.43 5.96
CA SER A 119 -16.78 8.81 6.45
C SER A 119 -16.14 9.71 5.41
N TYR A 120 -15.09 9.23 4.72
CA TYR A 120 -14.38 10.01 3.71
C TYR A 120 -15.29 10.38 2.52
N VAL A 121 -16.08 9.42 2.06
CA VAL A 121 -17.01 9.60 0.93
C VAL A 121 -18.12 10.58 1.28
N VAL A 122 -18.78 10.38 2.43
CA VAL A 122 -19.90 11.21 2.86
C VAL A 122 -19.46 12.66 3.16
N LEU A 123 -18.29 12.83 3.80
CA LEU A 123 -17.71 14.15 3.99
C LEU A 123 -17.39 14.86 2.66
N SER A 124 -16.85 14.10 1.70
CA SER A 124 -16.53 14.65 0.38
C SER A 124 -17.77 15.11 -0.37
N VAL A 125 -18.86 14.32 -0.30
CA VAL A 125 -20.16 14.69 -0.88
C VAL A 125 -20.73 15.95 -0.21
N LYS A 126 -20.59 16.08 1.10
CA LYS A 126 -21.11 17.22 1.87
C LYS A 126 -20.30 18.52 1.65
N LEU A 127 -18.99 18.41 1.60
CA LEU A 127 -18.10 19.58 1.71
C LEU A 127 -17.47 20.03 0.39
N LEU A 128 -17.31 19.11 -0.58
CA LEU A 128 -16.65 19.45 -1.84
C LEU A 128 -17.66 19.97 -2.89
N PRO A 129 -17.25 20.91 -3.75
CA PRO A 129 -18.02 21.26 -4.93
C PRO A 129 -18.23 20.06 -5.84
N VAL A 130 -19.39 19.99 -6.50
CA VAL A 130 -19.82 18.85 -7.31
C VAL A 130 -18.75 18.38 -8.32
N GLY A 131 -18.10 19.33 -9.03
CA GLY A 131 -17.07 18.97 -10.00
C GLY A 131 -15.79 18.38 -9.36
N ILE A 132 -15.36 18.94 -8.23
CA ILE A 132 -14.20 18.44 -7.46
C ILE A 132 -14.49 17.04 -6.89
N MET A 133 -15.72 16.84 -6.40
CA MET A 133 -16.19 15.53 -5.97
C MET A 133 -16.11 14.50 -7.09
N GLY A 134 -16.55 14.85 -8.31
CA GLY A 134 -16.45 13.96 -9.49
C GLY A 134 -15.02 13.57 -9.84
N ILE A 135 -14.07 14.53 -9.78
CA ILE A 135 -12.64 14.25 -9.99
C ILE A 135 -12.11 13.32 -8.90
N MET A 136 -12.51 13.54 -7.64
CA MET A 136 -12.11 12.70 -6.53
C MET A 136 -12.52 11.25 -6.75
N PHE A 137 -13.81 10.99 -7.05
CA PHE A 137 -14.29 9.63 -7.32
C PHE A 137 -13.56 9.01 -8.50
N SER A 138 -13.39 9.73 -9.61
CA SER A 138 -12.64 9.25 -10.75
C SER A 138 -11.21 8.86 -10.40
N SER A 139 -10.56 9.66 -9.54
CA SER A 139 -9.18 9.40 -9.09
C SER A 139 -9.10 8.19 -8.13
N LEU A 140 -10.09 8.00 -7.26
CA LEU A 140 -10.18 6.83 -6.39
C LEU A 140 -10.33 5.54 -7.21
N PHE A 141 -11.27 5.52 -8.16
CA PHE A 141 -11.44 4.38 -9.08
C PHE A 141 -10.17 4.09 -9.86
N ALA A 142 -9.55 5.11 -10.43
CA ALA A 142 -8.34 4.95 -11.20
C ALA A 142 -7.16 4.46 -10.34
N SER A 143 -7.06 4.89 -9.08
CA SER A 143 -6.05 4.40 -8.11
C SER A 143 -6.27 2.91 -7.78
N THR A 144 -7.52 2.52 -7.52
CA THR A 144 -7.89 1.13 -7.28
C THR A 144 -7.57 0.24 -8.48
N MET A 145 -7.92 0.67 -9.71
CA MET A 145 -7.58 -0.05 -10.94
C MET A 145 -6.06 -0.18 -11.13
N SER A 146 -5.29 0.86 -10.78
CA SER A 146 -3.83 0.81 -10.88
C SER A 146 -3.22 -0.22 -9.92
N THR A 147 -3.75 -0.30 -8.70
CA THR A 147 -3.33 -1.28 -7.69
C THR A 147 -3.69 -2.70 -8.14
N LEU A 148 -4.93 -2.93 -8.56
CA LEU A 148 -5.38 -4.23 -9.08
C LEU A 148 -4.55 -4.70 -10.27
N ASN A 149 -4.21 -3.81 -11.20
CA ASN A 149 -3.33 -4.15 -12.32
C ASN A 149 -1.94 -4.62 -11.86
N ALA A 150 -1.37 -4.00 -10.83
CA ALA A 150 -0.09 -4.44 -10.27
C ALA A 150 -0.20 -5.84 -9.65
N GLU A 151 -1.24 -6.08 -8.85
CA GLU A 151 -1.50 -7.39 -8.25
C GLU A 151 -1.77 -8.46 -9.32
N PHE A 152 -2.56 -8.18 -10.35
CA PHE A 152 -2.81 -9.11 -11.45
C PHE A 152 -1.54 -9.48 -12.21
N ASN A 153 -0.63 -8.54 -12.42
CA ASN A 153 0.66 -8.83 -13.05
C ASN A 153 1.51 -9.78 -12.22
N VAL A 154 1.56 -9.56 -10.89
CA VAL A 154 2.30 -10.45 -9.97
C VAL A 154 1.69 -11.85 -9.97
N LEU A 155 0.39 -11.96 -9.73
CA LEU A 155 -0.31 -13.25 -9.67
C LEU A 155 -0.24 -14.01 -11.01
N SER A 156 -0.41 -13.29 -12.13
CA SER A 156 -0.25 -13.88 -13.47
C SER A 156 1.17 -14.38 -13.72
N GLY A 157 2.19 -13.67 -13.21
CA GLY A 157 3.58 -14.11 -13.24
C GLY A 157 3.78 -15.42 -12.47
N VAL A 158 3.27 -15.50 -11.24
CA VAL A 158 3.33 -16.73 -10.41
C VAL A 158 2.63 -17.90 -11.11
N VAL A 159 1.40 -17.69 -11.61
CA VAL A 159 0.66 -18.74 -12.33
C VAL A 159 1.43 -19.22 -13.57
N THR A 160 2.06 -18.31 -14.29
CA THR A 160 2.75 -18.64 -15.54
C THR A 160 4.11 -19.28 -15.30
N HIS A 161 4.94 -18.72 -14.44
CA HIS A 161 6.32 -19.17 -14.22
C HIS A 161 6.43 -20.27 -13.17
N ASP A 162 5.79 -20.10 -12.02
CA ASP A 162 5.98 -21.01 -10.90
C ASP A 162 5.06 -22.24 -10.98
N ILE A 163 3.85 -22.06 -11.53
CA ILE A 163 2.88 -23.15 -11.64
C ILE A 163 2.96 -23.79 -13.03
N TYR A 164 2.66 -23.05 -14.10
CA TYR A 164 2.54 -23.64 -15.42
C TYR A 164 3.87 -24.11 -15.99
N LEU A 165 4.87 -23.22 -16.05
CA LEU A 165 6.18 -23.57 -16.63
C LEU A 165 6.90 -24.63 -15.78
N ARG A 166 6.88 -24.48 -14.45
CA ARG A 166 7.66 -25.34 -13.56
C ARG A 166 7.01 -26.69 -13.31
N LEU A 167 5.67 -26.77 -13.17
CA LEU A 167 4.97 -27.99 -12.78
C LEU A 167 4.29 -28.70 -13.94
N PHE A 168 3.79 -27.97 -14.96
CA PHE A 168 2.99 -28.57 -16.02
C PHE A 168 3.73 -28.69 -17.36
N ASN A 169 4.47 -27.67 -17.78
CA ASN A 169 5.15 -27.69 -19.07
C ASN A 169 6.51 -26.95 -19.03
N PRO A 170 7.59 -27.64 -18.59
CA PRO A 170 8.93 -27.03 -18.52
C PRO A 170 9.52 -26.57 -19.86
N LYS A 171 8.94 -26.99 -20.97
CA LYS A 171 9.36 -26.62 -22.34
C LYS A 171 8.37 -25.69 -23.03
N ALA A 172 7.54 -24.98 -22.27
CA ALA A 172 6.56 -24.07 -22.82
C ALA A 172 7.22 -22.94 -23.62
N THR A 173 6.65 -22.62 -24.79
CA THR A 173 7.08 -21.49 -25.61
C THR A 173 6.53 -20.17 -25.03
N ASP A 174 7.19 -19.04 -25.33
CA ASP A 174 6.74 -17.70 -24.90
C ASP A 174 5.30 -17.41 -25.30
N ARG A 175 4.86 -17.90 -26.47
CA ARG A 175 3.48 -17.75 -26.93
C ARG A 175 2.48 -18.51 -26.06
N GLN A 176 2.85 -19.69 -25.58
CA GLN A 176 2.03 -20.48 -24.64
C GLN A 176 1.99 -19.82 -23.27
N MET A 177 3.12 -19.36 -22.77
CA MET A 177 3.22 -18.64 -21.51
C MET A 177 2.36 -17.36 -21.53
N LEU A 178 2.42 -16.57 -22.61
CA LEU A 178 1.58 -15.38 -22.76
C LEU A 178 0.08 -15.70 -22.80
N LYS A 179 -0.31 -16.84 -23.41
CA LYS A 179 -1.70 -17.31 -23.43
C LYS A 179 -2.17 -17.69 -22.00
N VAL A 180 -1.34 -18.42 -21.26
CA VAL A 180 -1.61 -18.81 -19.87
C VAL A 180 -1.71 -17.57 -18.98
N ALA A 181 -0.80 -16.61 -19.13
CA ALA A 181 -0.84 -15.35 -18.39
C ALA A 181 -2.16 -14.59 -18.60
N ARG A 182 -2.61 -14.48 -19.85
CA ARG A 182 -3.90 -13.80 -20.17
C ARG A 182 -5.11 -14.52 -19.57
N ILE A 183 -5.17 -15.84 -19.72
CA ILE A 183 -6.26 -16.64 -19.13
C ILE A 183 -6.21 -16.56 -17.61
N GLY A 184 -5.03 -16.68 -17.01
CA GLY A 184 -4.83 -16.55 -15.57
C GLY A 184 -5.32 -15.21 -15.05
N THR A 185 -4.99 -14.10 -15.71
CA THR A 185 -5.48 -12.75 -15.33
C THR A 185 -7.00 -12.68 -15.32
N VAL A 186 -7.66 -13.24 -16.35
CA VAL A 186 -9.15 -13.25 -16.42
C VAL A 186 -9.74 -14.10 -15.30
N VAL A 187 -9.20 -15.31 -15.08
CA VAL A 187 -9.69 -16.21 -14.01
C VAL A 187 -9.53 -15.58 -12.64
N ILE A 188 -8.37 -14.98 -12.37
CA ILE A 188 -8.10 -14.28 -11.11
C ILE A 188 -9.07 -13.09 -10.96
N GLY A 189 -9.28 -12.30 -12.00
CA GLY A 189 -10.19 -11.17 -11.97
C GLY A 189 -11.63 -11.59 -11.66
N VAL A 190 -12.12 -12.67 -12.28
CA VAL A 190 -13.43 -13.25 -11.98
C VAL A 190 -13.50 -13.75 -10.54
N ALA A 191 -12.49 -14.48 -10.07
CA ALA A 191 -12.45 -14.99 -8.71
C ALA A 191 -12.48 -13.87 -7.65
N ILE A 192 -11.71 -12.80 -7.86
CA ILE A 192 -11.71 -11.63 -6.98
C ILE A 192 -13.08 -10.94 -6.99
N THR A 193 -13.71 -10.79 -8.16
CA THR A 193 -15.04 -10.18 -8.28
C THR A 193 -16.10 -11.00 -7.56
N LEU A 194 -16.10 -12.31 -7.75
CA LEU A 194 -17.03 -13.21 -7.04
C LEU A 194 -16.78 -13.18 -5.53
N GLY A 195 -15.53 -13.19 -5.11
CA GLY A 195 -15.15 -13.03 -3.70
C GLY A 195 -15.68 -11.72 -3.12
N ALA A 196 -15.49 -10.59 -3.82
CA ALA A 196 -15.99 -9.28 -3.38
C ALA A 196 -17.52 -9.26 -3.23
N ILE A 197 -18.25 -9.92 -4.13
CA ILE A 197 -19.71 -10.06 -4.04
C ILE A 197 -20.11 -10.92 -2.83
N ALA A 198 -19.41 -12.01 -2.58
CA ALA A 198 -19.71 -12.94 -1.49
C ALA A 198 -19.52 -12.31 -0.09
N ILE A 199 -18.60 -11.35 0.04
CA ILE A 199 -18.32 -10.65 1.29
C ILE A 199 -19.04 -9.30 1.41
N ASN A 200 -19.93 -9.00 0.49
CA ASN A 200 -20.70 -7.76 0.52
C ASN A 200 -21.56 -7.68 1.80
N GLY A 201 -21.50 -6.52 2.48
CA GLY A 201 -22.17 -6.30 3.76
C GLY A 201 -21.32 -6.56 4.99
N THR A 202 -20.16 -7.20 4.85
CA THR A 202 -19.14 -7.26 5.91
C THR A 202 -18.22 -6.04 5.77
N GLY A 203 -17.86 -5.38 6.89
CA GLY A 203 -16.94 -4.23 6.83
C GLY A 203 -15.60 -4.59 6.21
N VAL A 204 -15.07 -3.72 5.35
CA VAL A 204 -13.78 -3.96 4.66
C VAL A 204 -12.65 -4.11 5.65
N PHE A 205 -12.69 -3.36 6.75
CA PHE A 205 -11.70 -3.44 7.83
C PHE A 205 -11.71 -4.82 8.52
N GLU A 206 -12.88 -5.35 8.83
CA GLU A 206 -13.03 -6.67 9.46
C GLU A 206 -12.55 -7.79 8.56
N ILE A 207 -12.87 -7.72 7.27
CA ILE A 207 -12.38 -8.67 6.26
C ILE A 207 -10.86 -8.60 6.15
N ASN A 208 -10.31 -7.39 6.04
CA ASN A 208 -8.86 -7.19 5.97
C ASN A 208 -8.14 -7.77 7.20
N LYS A 209 -8.72 -7.60 8.38
CA LYS A 209 -8.22 -8.14 9.64
C LYS A 209 -8.26 -9.67 9.68
N LEU A 210 -9.36 -10.26 9.24
CA LEU A 210 -9.53 -11.72 9.15
C LEU A 210 -8.53 -12.34 8.17
N PHE A 211 -8.45 -11.84 6.93
CA PHE A 211 -7.51 -12.37 5.95
C PHE A 211 -6.04 -12.15 6.34
N SER A 212 -5.74 -11.07 7.04
CA SER A 212 -4.39 -10.83 7.54
C SER A 212 -3.99 -11.86 8.60
N GLY A 213 -4.88 -12.23 9.50
CA GLY A 213 -4.65 -13.33 10.43
C GLY A 213 -4.50 -14.66 9.69
N LEU A 214 -5.47 -15.04 8.87
CA LEU A 214 -5.48 -16.35 8.21
C LEU A 214 -4.31 -16.59 7.25
N MET A 215 -3.83 -15.57 6.55
CA MET A 215 -2.85 -15.73 5.47
C MET A 215 -1.54 -15.00 5.74
N ALA A 216 -1.59 -13.72 6.13
CA ALA A 216 -0.40 -12.90 6.21
C ALA A 216 0.56 -13.34 7.33
N ILE A 217 0.07 -13.80 8.46
CA ILE A 217 0.92 -14.27 9.55
C ILE A 217 1.61 -15.58 9.20
N PRO A 218 0.88 -16.66 8.79
CA PRO A 218 1.50 -17.92 8.42
C PRO A 218 2.46 -17.85 7.24
N LEU A 219 2.20 -16.99 6.27
CA LEU A 219 3.07 -16.77 5.10
C LEU A 219 4.24 -15.83 5.41
N GLY A 220 3.97 -14.74 6.11
CA GLY A 220 4.94 -13.68 6.36
C GLY A 220 6.07 -14.10 7.29
N ILE A 221 5.78 -14.89 8.33
CA ILE A 221 6.79 -15.35 9.28
C ILE A 221 7.89 -16.18 8.59
N PRO A 222 7.58 -17.23 7.82
CA PRO A 222 8.60 -17.99 7.11
C PRO A 222 9.34 -17.16 6.05
N LEU A 223 8.65 -16.27 5.34
CA LEU A 223 9.27 -15.42 4.33
C LEU A 223 10.29 -14.46 4.94
N ILE A 224 9.92 -13.77 6.02
CA ILE A 224 10.81 -12.82 6.70
C ILE A 224 11.98 -13.55 7.34
N LEU A 225 11.72 -14.62 8.09
CA LEU A 225 12.75 -15.37 8.79
C LEU A 225 13.66 -16.15 7.84
N GLY A 226 13.14 -16.61 6.70
CA GLY A 226 13.93 -17.30 5.67
C GLY A 226 15.01 -16.43 5.04
N VAL A 227 14.84 -15.10 5.02
CA VAL A 227 15.87 -14.16 4.56
C VAL A 227 16.86 -13.79 5.67
N ILE A 228 16.42 -13.82 6.94
CA ILE A 228 17.23 -13.40 8.09
C ILE A 228 18.05 -14.56 8.65
N THR A 229 17.52 -15.79 8.61
CA THR A 229 18.14 -16.95 9.27
C THR A 229 18.87 -17.86 8.27
N ASN A 230 20.18 -18.04 8.48
CA ASN A 230 21.00 -18.94 7.67
C ASN A 230 20.83 -20.42 8.11
N ARG A 231 19.60 -20.95 8.05
CA ARG A 231 19.33 -22.35 8.36
C ARG A 231 18.38 -22.94 7.31
N PRO A 232 18.70 -24.11 6.71
CA PRO A 232 17.78 -24.77 5.80
C PRO A 232 16.53 -25.22 6.58
N ARG A 233 15.39 -24.60 6.29
CA ARG A 233 14.13 -24.86 7.01
C ARG A 233 12.94 -25.00 6.05
N GLY A 234 13.17 -25.61 4.88
CA GLY A 234 12.14 -25.77 3.88
C GLY A 234 10.88 -26.46 4.41
N ASN A 235 11.05 -27.55 5.15
CA ASN A 235 9.93 -28.28 5.75
C ASN A 235 9.27 -27.45 6.88
N ALA A 236 10.06 -26.73 7.68
CA ALA A 236 9.56 -25.85 8.72
C ALA A 236 8.70 -24.73 8.13
N ALA A 237 9.13 -24.12 7.01
CA ALA A 237 8.36 -23.09 6.32
C ALA A 237 6.99 -23.62 5.84
N VAL A 238 6.97 -24.77 5.14
CA VAL A 238 5.72 -25.37 4.66
C VAL A 238 4.80 -25.75 5.81
N LEU A 239 5.35 -26.38 6.86
CA LEU A 239 4.55 -26.74 8.05
C LEU A 239 4.01 -25.52 8.78
N THR A 240 4.81 -24.44 8.92
CA THR A 240 4.35 -23.18 9.51
C THR A 240 3.19 -22.60 8.71
N ILE A 241 3.26 -22.62 7.38
CA ILE A 241 2.17 -22.12 6.53
C ILE A 241 0.90 -22.96 6.73
N VAL A 242 1.01 -24.28 6.56
CA VAL A 242 -0.17 -25.16 6.61
C VAL A 242 -0.81 -25.18 8.01
N LEU A 243 0.00 -25.42 9.05
CA LEU A 243 -0.49 -25.46 10.42
C LEU A 243 -0.87 -24.07 10.94
N GLY A 244 -0.18 -23.02 10.50
CA GLY A 244 -0.48 -21.65 10.83
C GLY A 244 -1.86 -21.23 10.34
N VAL A 245 -2.22 -21.55 9.09
CA VAL A 245 -3.58 -21.33 8.57
C VAL A 245 -4.62 -22.08 9.41
N CYS A 246 -4.36 -23.33 9.80
CA CYS A 246 -5.25 -24.09 10.69
C CYS A 246 -5.38 -23.41 12.07
N ILE A 247 -4.27 -22.94 12.64
CA ILE A 247 -4.25 -22.19 13.90
C ILE A 247 -5.07 -20.90 13.77
N GLY A 248 -4.88 -20.13 12.69
CA GLY A 248 -5.64 -18.91 12.42
C GLY A 248 -7.14 -19.17 12.35
N VAL A 249 -7.57 -20.25 11.69
CA VAL A 249 -8.98 -20.66 11.67
C VAL A 249 -9.48 -21.00 13.09
N ILE A 250 -8.74 -21.83 13.82
CA ILE A 250 -9.12 -22.27 15.17
C ILE A 250 -9.26 -21.06 16.11
N VAL A 251 -8.27 -20.19 16.13
CA VAL A 251 -8.24 -19.00 16.98
C VAL A 251 -9.45 -18.08 16.74
N ASN A 252 -9.84 -17.92 15.46
CA ASN A 252 -11.01 -17.12 15.10
C ASN A 252 -12.35 -17.80 15.44
N LEU A 253 -12.37 -19.11 15.66
CA LEU A 253 -13.57 -19.87 16.03
C LEU A 253 -13.74 -20.01 17.55
N VAL A 254 -12.74 -19.70 18.37
CA VAL A 254 -12.82 -19.81 19.83
C VAL A 254 -13.71 -18.71 20.41
N PRO A 255 -14.87 -19.05 21.03
CA PRO A 255 -15.76 -18.07 21.62
C PRO A 255 -15.09 -17.33 22.81
N GLY A 256 -15.25 -16.02 22.86
CA GLY A 256 -14.73 -15.21 23.98
C GLY A 256 -13.24 -14.85 23.88
N LEU A 257 -12.51 -15.33 22.87
CA LEU A 257 -11.13 -14.92 22.65
C LEU A 257 -11.15 -13.58 21.90
N SER A 258 -10.49 -12.57 22.48
CA SER A 258 -10.37 -11.28 21.79
C SER A 258 -9.45 -11.41 20.58
N TRP A 259 -9.71 -10.61 19.54
CA TRP A 259 -8.94 -10.66 18.28
C TRP A 259 -7.43 -10.47 18.51
N GLU A 260 -7.05 -9.51 19.36
CA GLU A 260 -5.65 -9.24 19.68
C GLU A 260 -4.96 -10.41 20.38
N MET A 261 -5.64 -11.09 21.30
CA MET A 261 -5.08 -12.28 21.95
C MET A 261 -4.95 -13.43 20.97
N GLY A 262 -5.95 -13.63 20.13
CA GLY A 262 -5.93 -14.65 19.09
C GLY A 262 -4.78 -14.46 18.10
N THR A 263 -4.63 -13.25 17.61
CA THR A 263 -3.55 -12.87 16.67
C THR A 263 -2.16 -13.04 17.33
N LEU A 264 -2.01 -12.66 18.59
CA LEU A 264 -0.74 -12.86 19.31
C LEU A 264 -0.41 -14.35 19.47
N ILE A 265 -1.40 -15.16 19.85
CA ILE A 265 -1.24 -16.62 19.97
C ILE A 265 -0.82 -17.22 18.62
N GLU A 266 -1.45 -16.80 17.54
CA GLU A 266 -1.13 -17.25 16.18
C GLU A 266 0.32 -16.89 15.80
N ILE A 267 0.76 -15.64 16.03
CA ILE A 267 2.13 -15.21 15.78
C ILE A 267 3.12 -16.07 16.59
N LEU A 268 2.87 -16.26 17.88
CA LEU A 268 3.75 -17.04 18.76
C LEU A 268 3.83 -18.51 18.33
N LEU A 269 2.69 -19.12 17.99
CA LEU A 269 2.66 -20.51 17.55
C LEU A 269 3.32 -20.66 16.17
N CYS A 270 3.14 -19.74 15.24
CA CYS A 270 3.85 -19.76 13.96
C CYS A 270 5.38 -19.60 14.13
N LEU A 271 5.82 -18.75 15.05
CA LEU A 271 7.24 -18.65 15.42
C LEU A 271 7.76 -19.96 16.02
N LEU A 272 7.03 -20.57 16.95
CA LEU A 272 7.39 -21.87 17.54
C LEU A 272 7.46 -22.96 16.47
N LEU A 273 6.48 -23.04 15.58
CA LEU A 273 6.49 -23.98 14.46
C LEU A 273 7.70 -23.77 13.55
N TYR A 274 8.04 -22.54 13.20
CA TYR A 274 9.17 -22.27 12.34
C TYR A 274 10.51 -22.63 12.98
N PHE A 275 10.68 -22.42 14.28
CA PHE A 275 11.90 -22.74 15.00
C PHE A 275 11.96 -24.16 15.55
N PHE A 276 10.88 -24.93 15.41
CA PHE A 276 10.86 -26.31 15.89
C PHE A 276 11.92 -27.15 15.15
N PRO A 277 12.67 -28.03 15.83
CA PRO A 277 13.72 -28.84 15.24
C PRO A 277 13.15 -30.01 14.45
N TYR A 278 12.64 -29.75 13.25
CA TYR A 278 12.20 -30.82 12.35
C TYR A 278 13.41 -31.57 11.80
N PRO A 279 13.30 -32.90 11.64
CA PRO A 279 14.32 -33.66 10.95
C PRO A 279 14.39 -33.22 9.48
N GLU A 280 15.47 -32.57 9.13
CA GLU A 280 15.68 -32.05 7.79
C GLU A 280 16.65 -32.96 7.03
N ARG A 281 16.17 -33.54 5.96
CA ARG A 281 17.02 -34.20 4.97
C ARG A 281 17.62 -33.17 4.02
N SER A 282 18.51 -32.32 4.53
CA SER A 282 19.25 -31.41 3.65
C SER A 282 20.36 -32.18 2.95
N THR A 283 20.28 -32.26 1.63
CA THR A 283 21.37 -32.71 0.78
C THR A 283 22.51 -31.67 0.87
N GLU A 284 23.77 -32.11 0.74
CA GLU A 284 24.91 -31.17 0.73
C GLU A 284 24.76 -30.09 -0.35
N GLU A 285 24.22 -30.43 -1.50
CA GLU A 285 23.87 -29.50 -2.59
C GLU A 285 22.94 -28.36 -2.14
N LYS A 286 21.92 -28.65 -1.32
CA LYS A 286 21.03 -27.63 -0.76
C LYS A 286 21.70 -26.73 0.26
N LYS A 287 22.67 -27.22 0.98
CA LYS A 287 23.47 -26.42 1.90
C LYS A 287 24.38 -25.46 1.14
N GLU A 288 25.03 -25.95 0.07
CA GLU A 288 25.86 -25.11 -0.80
C GLU A 288 25.05 -24.01 -1.50
N GLU A 289 23.84 -24.35 -1.99
CA GLU A 289 22.92 -23.34 -2.56
C GLU A 289 22.54 -22.26 -1.53
N LEU A 290 22.24 -22.67 -0.30
CA LEU A 290 21.88 -21.77 0.78
C LEU A 290 23.05 -20.85 1.18
N ASP A 291 24.23 -21.41 1.34
CA ASP A 291 25.45 -20.65 1.64
C ASP A 291 25.79 -19.69 0.49
N GLY A 292 25.61 -20.13 -0.74
CA GLY A 292 25.73 -19.29 -1.94
C GLY A 292 24.75 -18.11 -1.93
N PHE A 293 23.50 -18.35 -1.58
CA PHE A 293 22.47 -17.31 -1.45
C PHE A 293 22.84 -16.28 -0.38
N PHE A 294 23.20 -16.70 0.84
CA PHE A 294 23.56 -15.78 1.91
C PHE A 294 24.88 -15.04 1.64
N LYS A 295 25.81 -15.67 0.93
CA LYS A 295 27.03 -15.02 0.45
C LYS A 295 26.72 -13.92 -0.57
N GLN A 296 25.81 -14.17 -1.51
CA GLN A 296 25.34 -13.15 -2.45
C GLN A 296 24.61 -12.00 -1.73
N LEU A 297 23.73 -12.34 -0.78
CA LEU A 297 22.99 -11.34 0.01
C LEU A 297 23.92 -10.42 0.83
N SER A 298 25.03 -10.95 1.33
CA SER A 298 26.03 -10.20 2.10
C SER A 298 27.06 -9.45 1.24
N THR A 299 27.09 -9.72 -0.07
CA THR A 299 28.06 -9.11 -0.98
C THR A 299 27.47 -7.86 -1.64
N PRO A 300 28.03 -6.65 -1.38
CA PRO A 300 27.55 -5.43 -2.03
C PRO A 300 27.66 -5.48 -3.55
N ILE A 301 26.72 -4.86 -4.25
CA ILE A 301 26.74 -4.75 -5.71
C ILE A 301 27.98 -3.95 -6.13
N ARG A 302 28.81 -4.53 -7.02
CA ARG A 302 30.01 -3.88 -7.55
C ARG A 302 29.61 -2.71 -8.44
N GLU A 303 30.47 -1.68 -8.53
CA GLU A 303 30.20 -0.49 -9.38
C GLU A 303 29.99 -0.85 -10.86
N GLU A 304 30.71 -1.86 -11.35
CA GLU A 304 30.63 -2.38 -12.71
C GLU A 304 29.31 -3.08 -13.04
N ASP A 305 28.67 -3.68 -12.03
CA ASP A 305 27.39 -4.40 -12.16
C ASP A 305 26.17 -3.46 -12.00
N LYS A 306 26.41 -2.19 -11.61
CA LYS A 306 25.33 -1.23 -11.42
C LYS A 306 24.73 -0.81 -12.76
N PRO A 307 23.41 -0.88 -12.93
CA PRO A 307 22.75 -0.47 -14.17
C PRO A 307 23.01 1.01 -14.47
N VAL A 308 23.37 1.31 -15.71
CA VAL A 308 23.59 2.67 -16.18
C VAL A 308 22.25 3.40 -16.28
N ILE A 309 22.02 4.37 -15.38
CA ILE A 309 20.84 5.22 -15.47
C ILE A 309 21.01 6.21 -16.62
N THR A 310 20.29 6.00 -17.71
CA THR A 310 20.31 6.92 -18.83
C THR A 310 19.79 8.30 -18.40
N PRO A 311 20.45 9.39 -18.83
CA PRO A 311 20.00 10.76 -18.53
C PRO A 311 18.57 11.05 -18.98
N GLN A 312 18.06 10.28 -19.94
CA GLN A 312 16.70 10.39 -20.48
C GLN A 312 15.63 10.07 -19.42
N TYR A 313 15.84 9.08 -18.53
CA TYR A 313 14.87 8.71 -17.50
C TYR A 313 14.57 9.87 -16.53
N LYS A 314 15.62 10.59 -16.07
CA LYS A 314 15.45 11.77 -15.20
C LYS A 314 14.69 12.91 -15.89
N LYS A 315 14.89 13.08 -17.21
CA LYS A 315 14.17 14.09 -18.01
C LYS A 315 12.70 13.74 -18.16
N VAL A 316 12.39 12.48 -18.42
CA VAL A 316 11.01 11.99 -18.55
C VAL A 316 10.26 12.15 -17.23
N LEU A 317 10.82 11.70 -16.11
CA LEU A 317 10.19 11.79 -14.81
C LEU A 317 9.85 13.23 -14.40
N SER A 318 10.81 14.16 -14.54
CA SER A 318 10.57 15.57 -14.23
C SER A 318 9.52 16.21 -15.15
N SER A 319 9.45 15.79 -16.42
CA SER A 319 8.42 16.26 -17.34
C SER A 319 7.03 15.74 -16.99
N LEU A 320 6.93 14.49 -16.53
CA LEU A 320 5.68 13.90 -16.07
C LEU A 320 5.12 14.63 -14.85
N PHE A 321 5.97 14.98 -13.86
CA PHE A 321 5.52 15.76 -12.70
C PHE A 321 5.03 17.15 -13.11
N ILE A 322 5.78 17.89 -13.94
CA ILE A 322 5.35 19.20 -14.42
C ILE A 322 4.01 19.08 -15.14
N PHE A 323 3.87 18.12 -16.05
CA PHE A 323 2.62 17.87 -16.79
C PHE A 323 1.46 17.54 -15.86
N SER A 324 1.67 16.68 -14.83
CA SER A 324 0.65 16.32 -13.85
C SER A 324 0.15 17.54 -13.06
N PHE A 325 1.05 18.43 -12.63
CA PHE A 325 0.65 19.64 -11.93
C PHE A 325 -0.08 20.64 -12.84
N VAL A 326 0.31 20.76 -14.10
CA VAL A 326 -0.41 21.61 -15.07
C VAL A 326 -1.81 21.08 -15.30
N VAL A 327 -1.97 19.78 -15.57
CA VAL A 327 -3.30 19.16 -15.77
C VAL A 327 -4.18 19.32 -14.54
N ALA A 328 -3.64 19.04 -13.36
CA ALA A 328 -4.38 19.20 -12.11
C ALA A 328 -4.76 20.68 -11.87
N GLY A 329 -3.85 21.63 -12.12
CA GLY A 329 -4.12 23.06 -12.03
C GLY A 329 -5.27 23.51 -12.93
N VAL A 330 -5.25 23.08 -14.21
CA VAL A 330 -6.33 23.37 -15.17
C VAL A 330 -7.66 22.82 -14.67
N LEU A 331 -7.70 21.54 -14.27
CA LEU A 331 -8.92 20.88 -13.79
C LEU A 331 -9.49 21.58 -12.55
N PHE A 332 -8.66 21.84 -11.53
CA PHE A 332 -9.12 22.47 -10.29
C PHE A 332 -9.59 23.92 -10.52
N CYS A 333 -8.86 24.73 -11.31
CA CYS A 333 -9.29 26.10 -11.61
C CYS A 333 -10.59 26.12 -12.42
N THR A 334 -10.70 25.34 -13.50
CA THR A 334 -11.88 25.36 -14.38
C THR A 334 -13.15 24.86 -13.68
N ILE A 335 -13.05 23.76 -12.92
CA ILE A 335 -14.20 23.15 -12.25
C ILE A 335 -14.65 23.95 -11.02
N SER A 336 -13.76 24.68 -10.37
CA SER A 336 -14.11 25.52 -9.23
C SER A 336 -14.74 26.86 -9.61
N LEU A 337 -14.64 27.31 -10.87
CA LEU A 337 -15.21 28.59 -11.33
C LEU A 337 -16.70 28.79 -10.97
N PRO A 338 -17.61 27.82 -11.21
CA PRO A 338 -19.02 27.98 -10.87
C PRO A 338 -19.28 28.06 -9.35
N SER A 339 -18.38 27.52 -8.54
CA SER A 339 -18.51 27.40 -7.09
C SER A 339 -17.65 28.39 -6.29
N LEU A 340 -17.06 29.39 -6.93
CA LEU A 340 -16.18 30.40 -6.27
C LEU A 340 -16.82 31.16 -5.10
N LYS A 341 -18.15 31.21 -5.07
CA LYS A 341 -18.89 31.83 -3.95
C LYS A 341 -18.83 31.00 -2.66
N THR A 342 -18.59 29.71 -2.77
CA THR A 342 -18.47 28.79 -1.64
C THR A 342 -17.02 28.71 -1.13
N MET A 343 -16.83 28.36 0.15
CA MET A 343 -15.49 28.15 0.71
C MET A 343 -14.77 27.01 -0.01
N GLY A 344 -15.47 25.92 -0.33
CA GLY A 344 -14.92 24.79 -1.08
C GLY A 344 -14.42 25.18 -2.47
N GLY A 345 -15.18 26.01 -3.19
CA GLY A 345 -14.77 26.53 -4.50
C GLY A 345 -13.54 27.44 -4.41
N LYS A 346 -13.47 28.32 -3.41
CA LYS A 346 -12.30 29.18 -3.18
C LYS A 346 -11.03 28.38 -2.89
N TYR A 347 -11.10 27.40 -1.97
CA TYR A 347 -9.95 26.55 -1.67
C TYR A 347 -9.52 25.69 -2.86
N SER A 348 -10.48 25.16 -3.62
CA SER A 348 -10.20 24.42 -4.84
C SER A 348 -9.49 25.28 -5.89
N PHE A 349 -9.92 26.52 -6.08
CA PHE A 349 -9.29 27.45 -7.01
C PHE A 349 -7.86 27.83 -6.58
N ILE A 350 -7.65 28.09 -5.28
CA ILE A 350 -6.33 28.36 -4.71
C ILE A 350 -5.41 27.15 -4.89
N ALA A 351 -5.89 25.94 -4.64
CA ALA A 351 -5.13 24.71 -4.83
C ALA A 351 -4.72 24.53 -6.30
N GLY A 352 -5.62 24.82 -7.24
CA GLY A 352 -5.31 24.84 -8.68
C GLY A 352 -4.23 25.85 -9.05
N GLY A 353 -4.32 27.07 -8.51
CA GLY A 353 -3.30 28.12 -8.66
C GLY A 353 -1.92 27.69 -8.12
N ALA A 354 -1.89 27.08 -6.94
CA ALA A 354 -0.67 26.54 -6.34
C ALA A 354 0.00 25.47 -7.22
N CYS A 355 -0.79 24.68 -7.95
CA CYS A 355 -0.25 23.70 -8.90
C CYS A 355 0.50 24.35 -10.06
N PHE A 356 0.01 25.47 -10.60
CA PHE A 356 0.73 26.20 -11.62
C PHE A 356 2.04 26.78 -11.11
N VAL A 357 2.06 27.30 -9.89
CA VAL A 357 3.28 27.79 -9.23
C VAL A 357 4.29 26.64 -9.07
N LEU A 358 3.86 25.48 -8.57
CA LEU A 358 4.73 24.30 -8.43
C LEU A 358 5.26 23.82 -9.80
N ALA A 359 4.41 23.78 -10.81
CA ALA A 359 4.83 23.43 -12.18
C ALA A 359 5.89 24.39 -12.71
N ALA A 360 5.70 25.70 -12.51
CA ALA A 360 6.64 26.75 -12.91
C ALA A 360 7.98 26.62 -12.17
N VAL A 361 7.96 26.41 -10.85
CA VAL A 361 9.17 26.18 -10.04
C VAL A 361 9.93 24.96 -10.52
N LEU A 362 9.27 23.83 -10.74
CA LEU A 362 9.90 22.61 -11.25
C LEU A 362 10.49 22.82 -12.63
N TRP A 363 9.82 23.57 -13.50
CA TRP A 363 10.31 23.91 -14.83
C TRP A 363 11.55 24.79 -14.75
N LEU A 364 11.56 25.81 -13.90
CA LEU A 364 12.72 26.70 -13.68
C LEU A 364 13.92 25.93 -13.14
N VAL A 365 13.72 25.07 -12.12
CA VAL A 365 14.79 24.22 -11.57
C VAL A 365 15.37 23.32 -12.67
N LYS A 366 14.51 22.75 -13.53
CA LYS A 366 14.96 21.94 -14.68
C LYS A 366 15.78 22.76 -15.68
N LYS A 367 15.38 23.99 -15.96
CA LYS A 367 16.07 24.90 -16.88
C LYS A 367 17.44 25.31 -16.33
N VAL A 368 17.54 25.69 -15.06
CA VAL A 368 18.79 26.07 -14.39
C VAL A 368 19.78 24.89 -14.37
N ARG A 369 19.32 23.69 -14.00
CA ARG A 369 20.16 22.47 -14.02
C ARG A 369 20.64 22.09 -15.41
N LYS A 370 19.92 22.46 -16.48
CA LYS A 370 20.34 22.23 -17.85
C LYS A 370 21.43 23.25 -18.25
N ALA A 371 21.30 24.51 -17.87
CA ALA A 371 22.28 25.55 -18.13
C ALA A 371 23.63 25.30 -17.41
N SER A 372 23.57 24.90 -16.13
CA SER A 372 24.75 24.55 -15.33
C SER A 372 25.51 23.30 -15.78
N LYS A 373 24.99 22.52 -16.73
CA LYS A 373 25.70 21.36 -17.34
C LYS A 373 26.27 21.65 -18.70
N GLN A 374 26.01 22.83 -19.29
CA GLN A 374 26.53 23.27 -20.58
C GLN A 374 27.71 24.24 -20.43
N ASN A 375 27.90 24.76 -19.23
CA ASN A 375 29.11 25.47 -18.77
C ASN A 375 29.99 24.50 -17.95
#